data_bf2de3be588922b565ea995cf6c97992
#
_entry.id   bf2de3be588922b565ea995cf6c97992
#
_cell.length_a   1.000
_cell.length_b   1.000
_cell.length_c   1.000
_cell.angle_alpha   90.00
_cell.angle_beta   90.00
_cell.angle_gamma   90.00
#
_symmetry.space_group_name_H-M   'P 1'
#
loop_
_entity.id
_entity.type
_entity.pdbx_description
1 polymer ?
#
loop_
_entity_poly.entity_id
_entity_poly.type
_entity_poly.pdbx_seq_one_letter_code
_entity_poly.pdbx_strand_id
1 'polypeptide(L)'
;MTISVRAFAKINLGLRIGALRGDGFHELLTVYQTIGLHDVIWVRLGRGSGIEIRCADPRVPKDESNTCCRIVEKAMQVLKAKGRVVIEIEKRLPVQGGLGGASANAVAALLGLERVVKKALPAEERLRIATEVGSDLPLFLVGGTVLGVGRGEQVYPLEDLPATACVVVTPEVGVSTPKAFAEWDRRRAQSLRPVADAGLATLGRTAEAAVPTLTVPGASDRMVELGRGLSAWLSKSYSGAPRQIYRRGRAENPLLELVRAGIKNDFQEVVFPEYPELSEGKRALERAGARYASLSGSGSTLYGLFASKVAAGAAVTKLRRRGWAAQAAVTMTRREYWRAIFAG
;
A
#
# COMPACT_ATOMS: atom_id res chain seq x y z
N MET A 1 14.22 29.64 5.97
CA MET A 1 14.68 28.45 5.20
C MET A 1 13.44 27.61 4.89
N THR A 2 13.26 27.24 3.63
CA THR A 2 12.18 26.32 3.18
C THR A 2 12.84 25.03 2.74
N ILE A 3 12.30 23.89 3.16
CA ILE A 3 12.76 22.55 2.78
C ILE A 3 11.71 21.92 1.88
N SER A 4 12.15 21.43 0.73
CA SER A 4 11.34 20.63 -0.21
C SER A 4 11.58 19.15 0.04
N VAL A 5 10.49 18.37 0.09
CA VAL A 5 10.51 16.91 0.30
C VAL A 5 9.55 16.25 -0.67
N ARG A 6 10.00 15.25 -1.39
CA ARG A 6 9.14 14.44 -2.26
C ARG A 6 8.42 13.37 -1.44
N ALA A 7 7.11 13.35 -1.52
CA ALA A 7 6.23 12.40 -0.85
C ALA A 7 5.85 11.28 -1.84
N PHE A 8 6.70 10.26 -1.96
CA PHE A 8 6.52 9.17 -2.92
C PHE A 8 5.33 8.28 -2.59
N ALA A 9 4.64 7.82 -3.62
CA ALA A 9 3.52 6.89 -3.51
C ALA A 9 3.97 5.46 -3.20
N LYS A 10 3.02 4.62 -2.78
CA LYS A 10 3.17 3.16 -2.66
C LYS A 10 2.13 2.43 -3.49
N ILE A 11 2.41 1.19 -3.80
CA ILE A 11 1.43 0.18 -4.22
C ILE A 11 1.49 -1.00 -3.26
N ASN A 12 0.42 -1.78 -3.19
CA ASN A 12 0.41 -3.06 -2.49
C ASN A 12 0.63 -4.17 -3.52
N LEU A 13 1.79 -4.83 -3.49
CA LEU A 13 2.06 -5.98 -4.35
C LEU A 13 1.20 -7.17 -3.99
N GLY A 14 0.89 -7.32 -2.69
CA GLY A 14 -0.07 -8.25 -2.15
C GLY A 14 -0.70 -7.69 -0.89
N LEU A 15 -1.94 -8.11 -0.61
CA LEU A 15 -2.65 -7.74 0.61
C LEU A 15 -3.60 -8.88 0.98
N ARG A 16 -3.44 -9.41 2.18
CA ARG A 16 -4.32 -10.39 2.78
C ARG A 16 -5.02 -9.79 3.99
N ILE A 17 -6.30 -10.07 4.12
CA ILE A 17 -7.14 -9.63 5.23
C ILE A 17 -7.35 -10.83 6.15
N GLY A 18 -6.88 -10.70 7.38
CA GLY A 18 -7.01 -11.68 8.44
C GLY A 18 -8.28 -11.50 9.28
N ALA A 19 -8.21 -11.98 10.52
CA ALA A 19 -9.31 -11.90 11.46
C ALA A 19 -9.53 -10.46 11.95
N LEU A 20 -10.75 -10.18 12.41
CA LEU A 20 -11.07 -8.96 13.16
C LEU A 20 -10.35 -9.00 14.51
N ARG A 21 -9.68 -7.92 14.85
CA ARG A 21 -8.92 -7.74 16.10
C ARG A 21 -9.81 -7.14 17.18
N GLY A 22 -9.38 -7.25 18.42
CA GLY A 22 -10.07 -6.65 19.55
C GLY A 22 -10.12 -5.11 19.54
N ASP A 23 -9.26 -4.46 18.73
CA ASP A 23 -9.24 -3.00 18.54
C ASP A 23 -10.18 -2.52 17.40
N GLY A 24 -10.96 -3.43 16.80
CA GLY A 24 -11.92 -3.13 15.73
C GLY A 24 -11.30 -3.03 14.34
N PHE A 25 -10.01 -3.30 14.19
CA PHE A 25 -9.32 -3.40 12.89
C PHE A 25 -9.13 -4.86 12.50
N HIS A 26 -8.85 -5.10 11.22
CA HIS A 26 -8.46 -6.41 10.73
C HIS A 26 -6.96 -6.62 10.84
N GLU A 27 -6.57 -7.86 11.11
CA GLU A 27 -5.19 -8.29 10.88
C GLU A 27 -4.89 -8.20 9.39
N LEU A 28 -3.78 -7.60 9.03
CA LEU A 28 -3.33 -7.47 7.64
C LEU A 28 -1.95 -8.08 7.46
N LEU A 29 -1.74 -8.69 6.31
CA LEU A 29 -0.42 -9.04 5.81
C LEU A 29 -0.29 -8.46 4.40
N THR A 30 0.62 -7.51 4.23
CA THR A 30 0.76 -6.81 2.96
C THR A 30 2.22 -6.60 2.59
N VAL A 31 2.50 -6.62 1.28
CA VAL A 31 3.79 -6.20 0.75
C VAL A 31 3.62 -4.85 0.08
N TYR A 32 4.19 -3.84 0.68
CA TYR A 32 4.26 -2.49 0.14
C TYR A 32 5.46 -2.35 -0.79
N GLN A 33 5.29 -1.53 -1.82
CA GLN A 33 6.37 -1.12 -2.71
C GLN A 33 6.26 0.37 -3.03
N THR A 34 7.31 1.14 -2.74
CA THR A 34 7.34 2.55 -3.14
C THR A 34 7.58 2.70 -4.64
N ILE A 35 6.95 3.71 -5.24
CA ILE A 35 7.03 4.02 -6.68
C ILE A 35 7.38 5.48 -6.91
N GLY A 36 7.91 5.82 -8.09
CA GLY A 36 8.43 7.14 -8.43
C GLY A 36 7.39 8.26 -8.59
N LEU A 37 6.07 7.99 -8.50
CA LEU A 37 5.04 9.04 -8.43
C LEU A 37 5.04 9.68 -7.05
N HIS A 38 4.90 11.00 -6.98
CA HIS A 38 5.01 11.73 -5.70
C HIS A 38 4.27 13.07 -5.72
N ASP A 39 3.84 13.50 -4.54
CA ASP A 39 3.52 14.89 -4.22
C ASP A 39 4.81 15.64 -3.83
N VAL A 40 4.78 16.96 -3.74
CA VAL A 40 5.89 17.75 -3.20
C VAL A 40 5.40 18.53 -1.98
N ILE A 41 6.18 18.44 -0.91
CA ILE A 41 5.88 19.09 0.36
C ILE A 41 6.96 20.13 0.65
N TRP A 42 6.58 21.39 0.83
CA TRP A 42 7.46 22.43 1.31
C TRP A 42 7.14 22.72 2.78
N VAL A 43 8.17 22.67 3.61
CA VAL A 43 8.06 22.98 5.04
C VAL A 43 8.92 24.17 5.37
N ARG A 44 8.34 25.16 6.07
CA ARG A 44 9.05 26.31 6.58
C ARG A 44 8.65 26.62 8.02
N LEU A 45 9.60 27.07 8.81
CA LEU A 45 9.39 27.57 10.16
C LEU A 45 9.42 29.10 10.14
N GLY A 46 8.43 29.73 10.76
CA GLY A 46 8.29 31.18 10.87
C GLY A 46 8.06 31.63 12.30
N ARG A 47 7.86 32.94 12.46
CA ARG A 47 7.47 33.57 13.76
C ARG A 47 6.01 33.24 14.08
N GLY A 48 5.68 33.19 15.37
CA GLY A 48 4.34 32.89 15.87
C GLY A 48 4.21 31.44 16.31
N SER A 49 2.99 30.92 16.32
CA SER A 49 2.65 29.56 16.76
C SER A 49 1.63 28.92 15.80
N GLY A 50 1.45 27.61 15.93
CA GLY A 50 0.49 26.82 15.17
C GLY A 50 1.05 26.21 13.87
N ILE A 51 0.18 25.47 13.19
CA ILE A 51 0.48 24.75 11.95
C ILE A 51 -0.50 25.24 10.90
N GLU A 52 0.00 25.59 9.74
CA GLU A 52 -0.79 26.04 8.58
C GLU A 52 -0.58 25.12 7.42
N ILE A 53 -1.68 24.56 6.88
CA ILE A 53 -1.68 23.76 5.66
C ILE A 53 -2.10 24.62 4.47
N ARG A 54 -1.30 24.59 3.41
CA ARG A 54 -1.62 25.21 2.12
C ARG A 54 -1.69 24.13 1.04
N CYS A 55 -2.81 24.09 0.34
CA CYS A 55 -3.00 23.20 -0.81
C CYS A 55 -4.01 23.81 -1.76
N ALA A 56 -3.76 23.74 -3.06
CA ALA A 56 -4.69 24.19 -4.09
C ALA A 56 -5.89 23.24 -4.27
N ASP A 57 -5.70 21.93 -4.01
CA ASP A 57 -6.77 20.92 -4.12
C ASP A 57 -7.74 21.06 -2.92
N PRO A 58 -9.03 21.42 -3.16
CA PRO A 58 -10.01 21.61 -2.10
C PRO A 58 -10.37 20.33 -1.34
N ARG A 59 -10.08 19.15 -1.89
CA ARG A 59 -10.32 17.86 -1.25
C ARG A 59 -9.32 17.54 -0.14
N VAL A 60 -8.21 18.31 -0.05
CA VAL A 60 -7.20 18.16 1.00
C VAL A 60 -7.62 19.00 2.21
N PRO A 61 -7.88 18.41 3.38
CA PRO A 61 -8.20 19.15 4.59
C PRO A 61 -7.08 20.12 4.97
N LYS A 62 -7.45 21.30 5.47
CA LYS A 62 -6.50 22.33 5.91
C LYS A 62 -6.49 22.53 7.44
N ASP A 63 -7.21 21.69 8.15
CA ASP A 63 -7.40 21.69 9.59
C ASP A 63 -6.65 20.51 10.27
N GLU A 64 -6.94 20.28 11.53
CA GLU A 64 -6.35 19.27 12.39
C GLU A 64 -6.62 17.81 11.92
N SER A 65 -7.61 17.61 11.04
CA SER A 65 -7.89 16.31 10.45
C SER A 65 -6.81 15.88 9.43
N ASN A 66 -6.02 16.84 8.94
CA ASN A 66 -4.92 16.56 8.02
C ASN A 66 -3.77 15.81 8.72
N THR A 67 -3.36 14.68 8.15
CA THR A 67 -2.28 13.85 8.70
C THR A 67 -0.94 14.60 8.83
N CYS A 68 -0.66 15.59 7.96
CA CYS A 68 0.52 16.44 8.07
C CYS A 68 0.46 17.31 9.32
N CYS A 69 -0.71 17.87 9.66
CA CYS A 69 -0.91 18.65 10.87
C CYS A 69 -0.66 17.77 12.10
N ARG A 70 -1.31 16.61 12.17
CA ARG A 70 -1.23 15.67 13.30
C ARG A 70 0.20 15.17 13.57
N ILE A 71 0.95 14.80 12.54
CA ILE A 71 2.31 14.28 12.73
C ILE A 71 3.29 15.39 13.13
N VAL A 72 3.15 16.58 12.55
CA VAL A 72 4.02 17.74 12.84
C VAL A 72 3.76 18.26 14.25
N GLU A 73 2.51 18.30 14.70
CA GLU A 73 2.15 18.68 16.07
C GLU A 73 2.83 17.76 17.09
N LYS A 74 2.66 16.46 16.96
CA LYS A 74 3.31 15.47 17.84
C LYS A 74 4.84 15.58 17.81
N ALA A 75 5.43 15.76 16.63
CA ALA A 75 6.87 15.92 16.50
C ALA A 75 7.38 17.19 17.15
N MET A 76 6.67 18.32 17.02
CA MET A 76 7.03 19.60 17.68
C MET A 76 7.01 19.47 19.20
N GLN A 77 6.04 18.75 19.77
CA GLN A 77 5.96 18.49 21.22
C GLN A 77 7.21 17.74 21.70
N VAL A 78 7.59 16.65 21.04
CA VAL A 78 8.77 15.85 21.44
C VAL A 78 10.06 16.62 21.23
N LEU A 79 10.22 17.32 20.13
CA LEU A 79 11.40 18.16 19.81
C LEU A 79 11.47 19.42 20.67
N LYS A 80 10.43 19.74 21.44
CA LYS A 80 10.24 21.04 22.14
C LYS A 80 10.50 22.21 21.19
N ALA A 81 10.06 22.07 19.94
CA ALA A 81 10.22 23.06 18.91
C ALA A 81 9.15 24.15 19.04
N LYS A 82 9.53 25.41 18.84
CA LYS A 82 8.64 26.58 18.88
C LYS A 82 8.64 27.27 17.51
N GLY A 83 7.51 27.86 17.15
CA GLY A 83 7.35 28.61 15.91
C GLY A 83 6.08 28.20 15.17
N ARG A 84 5.73 28.97 14.13
CA ARG A 84 4.66 28.64 13.18
C ARG A 84 5.23 27.78 12.08
N VAL A 85 4.68 26.57 11.89
CA VAL A 85 5.05 25.69 10.78
C VAL A 85 4.06 25.89 9.64
N VAL A 86 4.57 26.20 8.46
CA VAL A 86 3.76 26.27 7.23
C VAL A 86 4.14 25.10 6.35
N ILE A 87 3.14 24.30 5.97
CA ILE A 87 3.26 23.11 5.13
C ILE A 87 2.49 23.39 3.85
N GLU A 88 3.17 23.50 2.73
CA GLU A 88 2.56 23.64 1.42
C GLU A 88 2.60 22.32 0.67
N ILE A 89 1.46 21.88 0.16
CA ILE A 89 1.27 20.59 -0.49
C ILE A 89 0.96 20.80 -1.97
N GLU A 90 1.88 20.44 -2.85
CA GLU A 90 1.62 20.32 -4.28
C GLU A 90 1.10 18.90 -4.58
N LYS A 91 -0.22 18.80 -4.76
CA LYS A 91 -0.88 17.53 -5.05
C LYS A 91 -0.69 17.12 -6.51
N ARG A 92 -0.07 15.96 -6.71
CA ARG A 92 0.10 15.27 -7.99
C ARG A 92 -0.49 13.87 -7.95
N LEU A 93 -0.59 13.27 -6.74
CA LEU A 93 -1.20 11.98 -6.51
C LEU A 93 -2.72 12.15 -6.31
N PRO A 94 -3.53 11.17 -6.71
CA PRO A 94 -4.98 11.20 -6.47
C PRO A 94 -5.28 11.23 -4.97
N VAL A 95 -6.35 11.93 -4.59
CA VAL A 95 -6.88 11.88 -3.24
C VAL A 95 -7.70 10.61 -3.07
N GLN A 96 -7.48 9.86 -1.98
CA GLN A 96 -8.20 8.60 -1.65
C GLN A 96 -8.06 7.48 -2.70
N GLY A 97 -6.95 7.41 -3.41
CA GLY A 97 -6.73 6.42 -4.47
C GLY A 97 -6.00 5.13 -4.06
N GLY A 98 -5.73 4.86 -2.78
CA GLY A 98 -4.99 3.65 -2.37
C GLY A 98 -3.45 3.74 -2.58
N LEU A 99 -2.92 4.89 -3.00
CA LEU A 99 -1.49 5.15 -3.22
C LEU A 99 -0.73 5.63 -1.96
N GLY A 100 -1.40 5.77 -0.82
CA GLY A 100 -0.80 6.21 0.43
C GLY A 100 -0.40 7.70 0.45
N GLY A 101 -0.96 8.55 -0.45
CA GLY A 101 -0.53 9.93 -0.63
C GLY A 101 -0.60 10.77 0.64
N ALA A 102 -1.68 10.70 1.42
CA ALA A 102 -1.81 11.45 2.67
C ALA A 102 -0.76 11.02 3.71
N SER A 103 -0.48 9.73 3.81
CA SER A 103 0.54 9.17 4.72
C SER A 103 1.96 9.55 4.26
N ALA A 104 2.23 9.51 2.95
CA ALA A 104 3.50 9.96 2.38
C ALA A 104 3.73 11.46 2.65
N ASN A 105 2.68 12.29 2.47
CA ASN A 105 2.75 13.72 2.73
C ASN A 105 3.06 14.00 4.21
N ALA A 106 2.44 13.26 5.12
CA ALA A 106 2.68 13.39 6.56
C ALA A 106 4.14 13.07 6.92
N VAL A 107 4.69 11.97 6.41
CA VAL A 107 6.09 11.60 6.64
C VAL A 107 7.04 12.62 6.01
N ALA A 108 6.74 13.10 4.80
CA ALA A 108 7.52 14.16 4.16
C ALA A 108 7.50 15.46 4.98
N ALA A 109 6.35 15.84 5.57
CA ALA A 109 6.23 17.00 6.45
C ALA A 109 7.05 16.81 7.74
N LEU A 110 7.04 15.62 8.34
CA LEU A 110 7.89 15.28 9.50
C LEU A 110 9.37 15.45 9.18
N LEU A 111 9.84 14.85 8.09
CA LEU A 111 11.24 14.93 7.67
C LEU A 111 11.66 16.36 7.31
N GLY A 112 10.75 17.12 6.70
CA GLY A 112 10.92 18.54 6.42
C GLY A 112 11.01 19.38 7.70
N LEU A 113 10.16 19.10 8.70
CA LEU A 113 10.19 19.75 10.01
C LEU A 113 11.55 19.57 10.69
N GLU A 114 12.04 18.32 10.77
CA GLU A 114 13.34 18.03 11.39
C GLU A 114 14.48 18.84 10.77
N ARG A 115 14.43 19.03 9.44
CA ARG A 115 15.42 19.82 8.70
C ARG A 115 15.31 21.32 9.03
N VAL A 116 14.10 21.89 9.07
CA VAL A 116 13.93 23.33 9.35
C VAL A 116 14.22 23.68 10.81
N VAL A 117 13.93 22.76 11.76
CA VAL A 117 14.27 22.95 13.19
C VAL A 117 15.70 22.53 13.52
N LYS A 118 16.42 21.91 12.57
CA LYS A 118 17.78 21.34 12.73
C LYS A 118 17.91 20.39 13.91
N LYS A 119 16.86 19.61 14.16
CA LYS A 119 16.81 18.56 15.20
C LYS A 119 16.13 17.35 14.61
N ALA A 120 16.66 16.17 14.89
CA ALA A 120 16.07 14.91 14.46
C ALA A 120 15.47 14.16 15.66
N LEU A 121 14.33 13.54 15.46
CA LEU A 121 13.76 12.58 16.40
C LEU A 121 14.59 11.29 16.39
N PRO A 122 14.71 10.56 17.52
CA PRO A 122 15.15 9.17 17.52
C PRO A 122 14.30 8.32 16.57
N ALA A 123 14.89 7.30 15.95
CA ALA A 123 14.18 6.46 14.98
C ALA A 123 12.92 5.80 15.57
N GLU A 124 13.00 5.33 16.81
CA GLU A 124 11.87 4.74 17.54
C GLU A 124 10.73 5.74 17.74
N GLU A 125 11.06 6.99 18.09
CA GLU A 125 10.05 8.06 18.24
C GLU A 125 9.37 8.43 16.92
N ARG A 126 10.13 8.46 15.81
CA ARG A 126 9.52 8.66 14.48
C ARG A 126 8.51 7.57 14.17
N LEU A 127 8.88 6.30 14.39
CA LEU A 127 8.00 5.15 14.16
C LEU A 127 6.77 5.19 15.08
N ARG A 128 6.95 5.50 16.36
CA ARG A 128 5.85 5.62 17.32
C ARG A 128 4.85 6.69 16.88
N ILE A 129 5.32 7.90 16.60
CA ILE A 129 4.48 9.01 16.13
C ILE A 129 3.77 8.66 14.82
N ALA A 130 4.49 8.05 13.87
CA ALA A 130 3.93 7.63 12.59
C ALA A 130 2.79 6.62 12.77
N THR A 131 2.98 5.59 13.60
CA THR A 131 1.99 4.55 13.92
C THR A 131 0.73 5.14 14.57
N GLU A 132 0.88 6.12 15.45
CA GLU A 132 -0.25 6.81 16.10
C GLU A 132 -1.07 7.67 15.13
N VAL A 133 -0.44 8.21 14.09
CA VAL A 133 -1.13 9.05 13.10
C VAL A 133 -1.85 8.22 12.04
N GLY A 134 -1.28 7.07 11.64
CA GLY A 134 -1.94 6.17 10.69
C GLY A 134 -1.11 4.97 10.30
N SER A 135 -1.79 3.90 9.86
CA SER A 135 -1.18 2.60 9.62
C SER A 135 -0.17 2.57 8.45
N ASP A 136 -0.38 3.36 7.42
CA ASP A 136 0.54 3.39 6.25
C ASP A 136 1.76 4.33 6.45
N LEU A 137 1.81 5.15 7.53
CA LEU A 137 2.90 6.10 7.70
C LEU A 137 4.26 5.43 7.92
N PRO A 138 4.38 4.38 8.78
CA PRO A 138 5.65 3.76 9.07
C PRO A 138 6.39 3.24 7.84
N LEU A 139 5.67 2.76 6.81
CA LEU A 139 6.30 2.28 5.58
C LEU A 139 7.14 3.36 4.88
N PHE A 140 6.71 4.63 4.93
CA PHE A 140 7.43 5.75 4.28
C PHE A 140 8.67 6.21 5.08
N LEU A 141 8.80 5.78 6.33
CA LEU A 141 10.04 5.90 7.09
C LEU A 141 11.06 4.82 6.72
N VAL A 142 10.65 3.77 6.03
CA VAL A 142 11.51 2.66 5.57
C VAL A 142 11.81 2.80 4.07
N GLY A 143 10.78 2.91 3.24
CA GLY A 143 10.90 2.96 1.78
C GLY A 143 11.30 1.64 1.13
N GLY A 144 11.29 1.56 -0.19
CA GLY A 144 11.59 0.34 -0.96
C GLY A 144 10.49 -0.70 -0.87
N THR A 145 10.89 -1.97 -0.72
CA THR A 145 9.99 -3.11 -0.51
C THR A 145 9.85 -3.37 0.98
N VAL A 146 8.62 -3.42 1.49
CA VAL A 146 8.34 -3.49 2.93
C VAL A 146 7.20 -4.47 3.19
N LEU A 147 7.40 -5.38 4.16
CA LEU A 147 6.33 -6.18 4.74
C LEU A 147 5.60 -5.37 5.81
N GLY A 148 4.29 -5.29 5.72
CA GLY A 148 3.43 -4.73 6.75
C GLY A 148 2.56 -5.82 7.38
N VAL A 149 2.52 -5.86 8.70
CA VAL A 149 1.69 -6.75 9.50
C VAL A 149 0.88 -5.96 10.54
N GLY A 150 0.04 -6.62 11.32
CA GLY A 150 -0.88 -5.95 12.22
C GLY A 150 -1.98 -5.25 11.42
N ARG A 151 -2.16 -3.95 11.57
CA ARG A 151 -3.02 -3.12 10.72
C ARG A 151 -2.27 -2.58 9.48
N GLY A 152 -1.05 -3.10 9.21
CA GLY A 152 -0.09 -2.60 8.24
C GLY A 152 0.98 -1.67 8.81
N GLU A 153 0.90 -1.32 10.10
CA GLU A 153 1.78 -0.38 10.79
C GLU A 153 3.09 -1.01 11.28
N GLN A 154 3.11 -2.31 11.53
CA GLN A 154 4.33 -3.01 11.89
C GLN A 154 5.09 -3.35 10.60
N VAL A 155 6.16 -2.62 10.35
CA VAL A 155 6.85 -2.64 9.08
C VAL A 155 8.22 -3.28 9.19
N TYR A 156 8.48 -4.22 8.30
CA TYR A 156 9.75 -4.94 8.22
C TYR A 156 10.35 -4.76 6.82
N PRO A 157 11.59 -4.24 6.72
CA PRO A 157 12.24 -4.10 5.42
C PRO A 157 12.47 -5.48 4.79
N LEU A 158 12.06 -5.63 3.55
CA LEU A 158 12.41 -6.79 2.72
C LEU A 158 13.61 -6.46 1.83
N GLU A 159 14.18 -7.48 1.19
CA GLU A 159 15.14 -7.26 0.11
C GLU A 159 14.49 -6.44 -1.00
N ASP A 160 15.21 -5.42 -1.47
CA ASP A 160 14.67 -4.55 -2.52
C ASP A 160 14.50 -5.30 -3.83
N LEU A 161 13.33 -5.17 -4.41
CA LEU A 161 13.07 -5.66 -5.75
C LEU A 161 13.75 -4.76 -6.79
N PRO A 162 14.23 -5.32 -7.92
CA PRO A 162 14.77 -4.52 -9.00
C PRO A 162 13.76 -3.48 -9.50
N ALA A 163 14.25 -2.30 -9.87
CA ALA A 163 13.43 -1.24 -10.42
C ALA A 163 12.63 -1.76 -11.62
N THR A 164 11.32 -1.83 -11.46
CA THR A 164 10.38 -2.41 -12.43
C THR A 164 9.47 -1.33 -12.98
N ALA A 165 9.33 -1.28 -14.29
CA ALA A 165 8.40 -0.36 -14.95
C ALA A 165 6.96 -0.71 -14.58
N CYS A 166 6.17 0.28 -14.20
CA CYS A 166 4.75 0.12 -13.92
C CYS A 166 3.92 1.23 -14.57
N VAL A 167 2.63 0.95 -14.71
CA VAL A 167 1.61 1.94 -15.10
C VAL A 167 0.59 1.96 -13.98
N VAL A 168 0.25 3.16 -13.54
CA VAL A 168 -0.80 3.43 -12.56
C VAL A 168 -2.00 3.99 -13.31
N VAL A 169 -3.18 3.44 -13.04
CA VAL A 169 -4.47 3.92 -13.55
C VAL A 169 -5.29 4.41 -12.37
N THR A 170 -5.78 5.64 -12.47
CA THR A 170 -6.57 6.29 -11.42
C THR A 170 -7.98 6.56 -11.92
N PRO A 171 -8.92 5.62 -11.73
CA PRO A 171 -10.32 5.83 -12.05
C PRO A 171 -10.92 6.98 -11.24
N GLU A 172 -11.96 7.62 -11.78
CA GLU A 172 -12.65 8.72 -11.09
C GLU A 172 -13.49 8.25 -9.88
N VAL A 173 -13.79 6.95 -9.83
CA VAL A 173 -14.55 6.36 -8.71
C VAL A 173 -13.73 6.32 -7.43
N GLY A 174 -14.35 6.68 -6.33
CA GLY A 174 -13.79 6.61 -4.99
C GLY A 174 -14.27 5.35 -4.25
N VAL A 175 -13.34 4.56 -3.71
CA VAL A 175 -13.65 3.40 -2.87
C VAL A 175 -13.46 3.78 -1.39
N SER A 176 -14.50 3.58 -0.59
CA SER A 176 -14.43 3.76 0.86
C SER A 176 -13.80 2.52 1.50
N THR A 177 -12.63 2.66 2.10
CA THR A 177 -11.95 1.56 2.81
C THR A 177 -12.80 0.94 3.92
N PRO A 178 -13.49 1.71 4.80
CA PRO A 178 -14.39 1.12 5.79
C PRO A 178 -15.53 0.30 5.18
N LYS A 179 -16.14 0.77 4.09
CA LYS A 179 -17.18 -0.01 3.38
C LYS A 179 -16.62 -1.30 2.78
N ALA A 180 -15.41 -1.26 2.22
CA ALA A 180 -14.77 -2.45 1.67
C ALA A 180 -14.48 -3.52 2.75
N PHE A 181 -14.07 -3.12 3.95
CA PHE A 181 -13.95 -4.04 5.09
C PHE A 181 -15.30 -4.59 5.56
N ALA A 182 -16.31 -3.75 5.69
CA ALA A 182 -17.66 -4.20 6.08
C ALA A 182 -18.24 -5.21 5.08
N GLU A 183 -18.01 -5.00 3.78
CA GLU A 183 -18.43 -5.94 2.74
C GLU A 183 -17.62 -7.25 2.79
N TRP A 184 -16.33 -7.18 3.11
CA TRP A 184 -15.50 -8.34 3.37
C TRP A 184 -16.07 -9.19 4.49
N ASP A 185 -16.40 -8.59 5.63
CA ASP A 185 -16.98 -9.28 6.78
C ASP A 185 -18.33 -9.91 6.46
N ARG A 186 -19.18 -9.17 5.76
CA ARG A 186 -20.51 -9.65 5.33
C ARG A 186 -20.39 -10.92 4.48
N ARG A 187 -19.48 -10.95 3.50
CA ARG A 187 -19.28 -12.13 2.64
C ARG A 187 -18.71 -13.30 3.41
N ARG A 188 -17.80 -13.06 4.33
CA ARG A 188 -17.26 -14.14 5.16
C ARG A 188 -18.31 -14.73 6.09
N ALA A 189 -19.13 -13.90 6.74
CA ALA A 189 -20.24 -14.38 7.56
C ALA A 189 -21.22 -15.22 6.75
N GLN A 190 -21.47 -14.90 5.48
CA GLN A 190 -22.32 -15.69 4.60
C GLN A 190 -21.69 -17.03 4.21
N SER A 191 -20.38 -17.07 3.97
CA SER A 191 -19.67 -18.30 3.62
C SER A 191 -19.50 -19.27 4.81
N LEU A 192 -19.67 -18.79 6.03
CA LEU A 192 -19.61 -19.57 7.26
C LEU A 192 -21.00 -20.08 7.72
N ARG A 193 -22.10 -19.68 7.07
CA ARG A 193 -23.41 -20.26 7.36
C ARG A 193 -23.43 -21.72 6.90
N PRO A 194 -23.76 -22.68 7.77
CA PRO A 194 -24.01 -24.05 7.35
C PRO A 194 -25.09 -24.04 6.26
N VAL A 195 -24.94 -24.87 5.25
CA VAL A 195 -26.03 -25.18 4.32
C VAL A 195 -27.07 -25.97 5.14
N ALA A 196 -27.91 -25.23 5.88
CA ALA A 196 -29.14 -25.76 6.44
C ALA A 196 -30.14 -25.77 5.31
N ASP A 197 -30.41 -26.94 4.80
CA ASP A 197 -31.50 -27.42 3.95
C ASP A 197 -31.01 -28.14 2.69
N ALA A 198 -30.42 -29.30 2.90
CA ALA A 198 -30.58 -30.38 1.97
C ALA A 198 -31.26 -31.53 2.79
N GLY A 199 -32.59 -31.62 2.64
CA GLY A 199 -33.49 -32.70 3.00
C GLY A 199 -33.09 -33.64 4.15
N LEU A 200 -33.70 -33.48 5.31
CA LEU A 200 -33.79 -34.56 6.29
C LEU A 200 -34.62 -35.69 5.70
N ALA A 201 -33.96 -36.61 5.03
CA ALA A 201 -34.52 -37.97 4.85
C ALA A 201 -34.02 -38.80 6.03
N THR A 202 -34.99 -39.25 6.81
CA THR A 202 -34.93 -40.19 7.90
C THR A 202 -33.96 -41.38 7.63
N LEU A 203 -32.91 -41.51 8.46
CA LEU A 203 -32.26 -42.80 8.69
C LEU A 203 -31.74 -42.88 10.12
N GLY A 204 -31.99 -44.04 10.69
CA GLY A 204 -31.98 -44.44 12.08
C GLY A 204 -30.71 -44.17 12.90
N ARG A 205 -30.94 -44.18 14.20
CA ARG A 205 -29.98 -44.15 15.31
C ARG A 205 -28.85 -45.17 15.11
N THR A 206 -27.66 -44.70 15.23
CA THR A 206 -26.45 -45.15 15.93
C THR A 206 -25.22 -44.89 15.10
N ALA A 207 -24.48 -43.86 15.46
CA ALA A 207 -23.03 -43.74 15.34
C ALA A 207 -22.63 -42.36 15.93
N GLU A 208 -21.62 -42.38 16.78
CA GLU A 208 -20.94 -41.18 17.26
C GLU A 208 -20.62 -40.26 16.09
N ALA A 209 -21.25 -39.08 16.08
CA ALA A 209 -21.07 -38.14 15.02
C ALA A 209 -19.69 -37.50 15.14
N ALA A 210 -18.75 -37.99 14.34
CA ALA A 210 -17.60 -37.17 13.96
C ALA A 210 -18.14 -35.93 13.29
N VAL A 211 -18.04 -34.79 13.98
CA VAL A 211 -18.36 -33.48 13.41
C VAL A 211 -17.45 -33.29 12.19
N PRO A 212 -17.99 -33.21 10.96
CA PRO A 212 -17.14 -32.89 9.82
C PRO A 212 -16.64 -31.47 10.04
N THR A 213 -15.38 -31.33 10.40
CA THR A 213 -14.67 -30.06 10.39
C THR A 213 -14.53 -29.67 8.92
N LEU A 214 -15.55 -29.02 8.38
CA LEU A 214 -15.45 -28.29 7.12
C LEU A 214 -14.47 -27.16 7.36
N THR A 215 -13.19 -27.42 7.20
CA THR A 215 -12.13 -26.43 7.13
C THR A 215 -12.28 -25.67 5.81
N VAL A 216 -13.19 -24.67 5.81
CA VAL A 216 -13.03 -23.58 4.87
C VAL A 216 -11.68 -22.95 5.20
N PRO A 217 -10.75 -22.76 4.20
CA PRO A 217 -9.47 -22.13 4.48
C PRO A 217 -9.69 -20.84 5.23
N GLY A 218 -9.38 -20.81 6.52
CA GLY A 218 -9.62 -19.65 7.39
C GLY A 218 -8.74 -18.47 6.97
N ALA A 219 -9.04 -17.28 7.48
CA ALA A 219 -8.17 -16.11 7.32
C ALA A 219 -6.73 -16.44 7.74
N SER A 220 -6.56 -17.30 8.75
CA SER A 220 -5.28 -17.85 9.20
C SER A 220 -4.52 -18.58 8.09
N ASP A 221 -5.17 -19.42 7.29
CA ASP A 221 -4.50 -20.22 6.26
C ASP A 221 -3.96 -19.38 5.12
N ARG A 222 -4.69 -18.34 4.71
CA ARG A 222 -4.25 -17.38 3.66
C ARG A 222 -3.07 -16.53 4.11
N MET A 223 -3.06 -16.12 5.38
CA MET A 223 -1.93 -15.41 6.01
C MET A 223 -0.69 -16.31 6.06
N VAL A 224 -0.88 -17.56 6.47
CA VAL A 224 0.18 -18.58 6.49
C VAL A 224 0.70 -18.87 5.09
N GLU A 225 -0.18 -18.98 4.08
CA GLU A 225 0.19 -19.19 2.67
C GLU A 225 1.08 -18.06 2.14
N LEU A 226 0.69 -16.79 2.35
CA LEU A 226 1.50 -15.65 1.96
C LEU A 226 2.82 -15.62 2.75
N GLY A 227 2.77 -15.86 4.06
CA GLY A 227 3.96 -15.95 4.91
C GLY A 227 4.93 -17.03 4.43
N ARG A 228 4.44 -18.23 4.07
CA ARG A 228 5.23 -19.32 3.48
C ARG A 228 5.83 -18.94 2.13
N GLY A 229 5.03 -18.27 1.25
CA GLY A 229 5.49 -17.78 -0.04
C GLY A 229 6.63 -16.76 0.10
N LEU A 230 6.48 -15.80 1.03
CA LEU A 230 7.52 -14.82 1.35
C LEU A 230 8.76 -15.48 1.96
N SER A 231 8.59 -16.42 2.90
CA SER A 231 9.70 -17.15 3.52
C SER A 231 10.45 -17.99 2.50
N ALA A 232 9.74 -18.69 1.61
CA ALA A 232 10.35 -19.46 0.53
C ALA A 232 11.11 -18.57 -0.46
N TRP A 233 10.58 -17.37 -0.76
CA TRP A 233 11.26 -16.40 -1.62
C TRP A 233 12.52 -15.84 -0.94
N LEU A 234 12.44 -15.45 0.32
CA LEU A 234 13.59 -14.95 1.09
C LEU A 234 14.65 -16.04 1.27
N SER A 235 14.26 -17.29 1.57
CA SER A 235 15.22 -18.38 1.78
C SER A 235 16.03 -18.71 0.52
N LYS A 236 15.46 -18.57 -0.68
CA LYS A 236 16.21 -18.70 -1.94
C LYS A 236 17.32 -17.67 -2.05
N SER A 237 17.11 -16.45 -1.55
CA SER A 237 18.11 -15.37 -1.56
C SER A 237 19.26 -15.62 -0.57
N TYR A 238 19.01 -16.36 0.52
CA TYR A 238 20.00 -16.60 1.61
C TYR A 238 20.64 -17.98 1.61
N SER A 239 20.12 -18.95 0.84
CA SER A 239 20.57 -20.34 0.88
C SER A 239 21.96 -20.60 0.32
N GLY A 240 22.71 -19.58 -0.07
CA GLY A 240 24.06 -19.75 -0.63
C GLY A 240 24.11 -20.57 -1.92
N ALA A 241 22.95 -20.97 -2.44
CA ALA A 241 22.87 -21.55 -3.77
C ALA A 241 23.56 -20.57 -4.74
N PRO A 242 24.55 -21.03 -5.54
CA PRO A 242 25.25 -20.15 -6.45
C PRO A 242 24.18 -19.37 -7.21
N ARG A 243 24.25 -18.01 -7.14
CA ARG A 243 23.46 -17.18 -8.03
C ARG A 243 23.60 -17.82 -9.38
N GLN A 244 22.56 -18.50 -9.85
CA GLN A 244 22.57 -18.95 -11.22
C GLN A 244 22.86 -17.68 -12.02
N ILE A 245 24.09 -17.60 -12.54
CA ILE A 245 24.48 -16.60 -13.51
C ILE A 245 23.55 -16.92 -14.68
N TYR A 246 22.38 -16.26 -14.66
CA TYR A 246 21.39 -16.39 -15.70
C TYR A 246 22.10 -15.99 -16.99
N ARG A 247 22.55 -17.02 -17.74
CA ARG A 247 22.98 -16.83 -19.11
C ARG A 247 21.94 -15.96 -19.80
N ARG A 248 22.38 -14.97 -20.57
CA ARG A 248 21.60 -13.99 -21.33
C ARG A 248 20.37 -14.60 -22.03
N GLY A 249 19.32 -14.86 -21.29
CA GLY A 249 18.06 -15.39 -21.76
C GLY A 249 17.04 -15.17 -20.63
N ARG A 250 16.29 -14.03 -20.68
CA ARG A 250 15.15 -13.69 -19.84
C ARG A 250 15.37 -14.02 -18.36
N ALA A 251 16.18 -13.20 -17.68
CA ALA A 251 16.15 -13.13 -16.22
C ALA A 251 14.71 -12.87 -15.78
N GLU A 252 14.05 -13.86 -15.20
CA GLU A 252 12.71 -13.65 -14.65
C GLU A 252 12.84 -12.63 -13.52
N ASN A 253 12.06 -11.57 -13.61
CA ASN A 253 12.04 -10.51 -12.60
C ASN A 253 11.57 -11.13 -11.27
N PRO A 254 12.35 -11.06 -10.16
CA PRO A 254 11.96 -11.64 -8.85
C PRO A 254 10.59 -11.19 -8.37
N LEU A 255 10.16 -9.98 -8.76
CA LEU A 255 8.82 -9.47 -8.50
C LEU A 255 7.74 -10.33 -9.17
N LEU A 256 7.99 -10.83 -10.39
CA LEU A 256 7.05 -11.71 -11.09
C LEU A 256 7.01 -13.11 -10.47
N GLU A 257 8.10 -13.59 -9.89
CA GLU A 257 8.08 -14.84 -9.11
C GLU A 257 7.25 -14.72 -7.86
N LEU A 258 7.36 -13.59 -7.14
CA LEU A 258 6.55 -13.28 -5.97
C LEU A 258 5.05 -13.23 -6.32
N VAL A 259 4.73 -12.65 -7.48
CA VAL A 259 3.37 -12.60 -8.03
C VAL A 259 2.87 -13.99 -8.40
N ARG A 260 3.70 -14.84 -9.02
CA ARG A 260 3.37 -16.24 -9.35
C ARG A 260 3.20 -17.10 -8.11
N ALA A 261 3.88 -16.78 -6.99
CA ALA A 261 3.70 -17.43 -5.70
C ALA A 261 2.32 -17.16 -5.05
N GLY A 262 1.40 -16.48 -5.75
CA GLY A 262 0.02 -16.32 -5.31
C GLY A 262 -0.26 -15.05 -4.53
N ILE A 263 0.59 -14.02 -4.65
CA ILE A 263 0.28 -12.70 -4.08
C ILE A 263 -0.98 -12.16 -4.76
N LYS A 264 -2.03 -11.97 -3.96
CA LYS A 264 -3.31 -11.40 -4.36
C LYS A 264 -3.65 -10.24 -3.42
N ASN A 265 -4.50 -9.37 -3.88
CA ASN A 265 -5.13 -8.35 -3.04
C ASN A 265 -6.58 -8.80 -2.74
N ASP A 266 -6.84 -9.13 -1.49
CA ASP A 266 -8.14 -9.65 -1.06
C ASP A 266 -9.28 -8.64 -1.27
N PHE A 267 -9.01 -7.34 -1.26
CA PHE A 267 -10.03 -6.35 -1.58
C PHE A 267 -10.62 -6.50 -2.99
N GLN A 268 -9.91 -7.12 -3.93
CA GLN A 268 -10.48 -7.37 -5.27
C GLN A 268 -11.74 -8.24 -5.21
N GLU A 269 -11.85 -9.14 -4.24
CA GLU A 269 -13.01 -10.03 -4.08
C GLU A 269 -14.29 -9.25 -3.74
N VAL A 270 -14.17 -8.11 -3.07
CA VAL A 270 -15.31 -7.29 -2.63
C VAL A 270 -15.49 -6.03 -3.47
N VAL A 271 -14.39 -5.41 -3.92
CA VAL A 271 -14.41 -4.14 -4.63
C VAL A 271 -14.80 -4.32 -6.10
N PHE A 272 -14.30 -5.35 -6.79
CA PHE A 272 -14.61 -5.53 -8.22
C PHE A 272 -16.08 -5.85 -8.53
N PRO A 273 -16.81 -6.62 -7.70
CA PRO A 273 -18.26 -6.79 -7.90
C PRO A 273 -19.07 -5.51 -7.64
N GLU A 274 -18.64 -4.66 -6.71
CA GLU A 274 -19.31 -3.39 -6.39
C GLU A 274 -18.97 -2.29 -7.42
N TYR A 275 -17.74 -2.34 -7.97
CA TYR A 275 -17.20 -1.35 -8.92
C TYR A 275 -16.68 -2.07 -10.18
N PRO A 276 -17.57 -2.50 -11.11
CA PRO A 276 -17.18 -3.28 -12.31
C PRO A 276 -16.15 -2.56 -13.20
N GLU A 277 -16.14 -1.22 -13.22
CA GLU A 277 -15.18 -0.39 -13.93
C GLU A 277 -13.75 -0.63 -13.45
N LEU A 278 -13.53 -0.96 -12.16
CA LEU A 278 -12.19 -1.29 -11.65
C LEU A 278 -11.72 -2.66 -12.19
N SER A 279 -12.63 -3.63 -12.29
CA SER A 279 -12.33 -4.90 -12.94
C SER A 279 -11.96 -4.71 -14.42
N GLU A 280 -12.68 -3.82 -15.12
CA GLU A 280 -12.39 -3.48 -16.51
C GLU A 280 -11.05 -2.76 -16.65
N GLY A 281 -10.72 -1.83 -15.75
CA GLY A 281 -9.42 -1.16 -15.71
C GLY A 281 -8.25 -2.15 -15.53
N LYS A 282 -8.43 -3.15 -14.65
CA LYS A 282 -7.45 -4.23 -14.49
C LYS A 282 -7.27 -5.01 -15.81
N ARG A 283 -8.38 -5.43 -16.44
CA ARG A 283 -8.34 -6.11 -17.75
C ARG A 283 -7.72 -5.22 -18.84
N ALA A 284 -7.95 -3.90 -18.79
CA ALA A 284 -7.35 -2.95 -19.73
C ALA A 284 -5.83 -2.89 -19.58
N LEU A 285 -5.29 -2.92 -18.36
CA LEU A 285 -3.86 -3.02 -18.07
C LEU A 285 -3.28 -4.34 -18.63
N GLU A 286 -3.94 -5.46 -18.39
CA GLU A 286 -3.55 -6.78 -18.89
C GLU A 286 -3.51 -6.80 -20.44
N ARG A 287 -4.56 -6.32 -21.11
CA ARG A 287 -4.62 -6.17 -22.57
C ARG A 287 -3.61 -5.17 -23.12
N ALA A 288 -3.14 -4.22 -22.30
CA ALA A 288 -2.06 -3.32 -22.66
C ALA A 288 -0.65 -3.93 -22.53
N GLY A 289 -0.55 -5.18 -22.05
CA GLY A 289 0.69 -5.93 -21.94
C GLY A 289 1.29 -5.95 -20.52
N ALA A 290 0.52 -5.64 -19.49
CA ALA A 290 0.97 -5.83 -18.12
C ALA A 290 1.19 -7.32 -17.84
N ARG A 291 2.34 -7.66 -17.26
CA ARG A 291 2.66 -9.02 -16.80
C ARG A 291 1.92 -9.39 -15.52
N TYR A 292 1.54 -8.37 -14.77
CA TYR A 292 0.72 -8.45 -13.58
C TYR A 292 -0.07 -7.16 -13.45
N ALA A 293 -1.34 -7.23 -13.07
CA ALA A 293 -2.17 -6.08 -12.75
C ALA A 293 -2.98 -6.34 -11.49
N SER A 294 -3.10 -5.34 -10.63
CA SER A 294 -3.80 -5.45 -9.36
C SER A 294 -4.36 -4.10 -8.89
N LEU A 295 -5.22 -4.19 -7.88
CA LEU A 295 -5.70 -3.05 -7.09
C LEU A 295 -4.62 -2.65 -6.08
N SER A 296 -4.44 -1.36 -5.81
CA SER A 296 -3.59 -0.86 -4.74
C SER A 296 -4.42 -0.56 -3.50
N GLY A 297 -4.12 -1.24 -2.38
CA GLY A 297 -4.92 -1.14 -1.16
C GLY A 297 -6.37 -1.55 -1.40
N SER A 298 -7.32 -0.80 -0.84
CA SER A 298 -8.76 -0.95 -1.12
C SER A 298 -9.20 -0.30 -2.45
N GLY A 299 -8.30 0.35 -3.17
CA GLY A 299 -8.58 1.06 -4.41
C GLY A 299 -8.76 2.57 -4.18
N SER A 300 -9.24 3.24 -5.19
CA SER A 300 -9.65 2.82 -6.55
C SER A 300 -8.48 2.63 -7.53
N THR A 301 -7.27 3.03 -7.18
CA THR A 301 -6.12 2.94 -8.08
C THR A 301 -5.79 1.50 -8.43
N LEU A 302 -5.56 1.29 -9.72
CA LEU A 302 -5.05 0.05 -10.29
C LEU A 302 -3.62 0.26 -10.77
N TYR A 303 -2.82 -0.79 -10.76
CA TYR A 303 -1.49 -0.74 -11.32
C TYR A 303 -1.19 -1.99 -12.15
N GLY A 304 -0.27 -1.84 -13.10
CA GLY A 304 0.25 -2.95 -13.88
C GLY A 304 1.77 -2.91 -13.94
N LEU A 305 2.42 -4.07 -13.89
CA LEU A 305 3.87 -4.22 -13.99
C LEU A 305 4.24 -4.64 -15.42
N PHE A 306 5.27 -4.03 -15.97
CA PHE A 306 5.67 -4.20 -17.37
C PHE A 306 7.12 -4.68 -17.50
N ALA A 307 7.42 -5.30 -18.64
CA ALA A 307 8.76 -5.82 -18.92
C ALA A 307 9.82 -4.72 -19.08
N SER A 308 9.42 -3.51 -19.49
CA SER A 308 10.32 -2.39 -19.75
C SER A 308 9.59 -1.05 -19.67
N LYS A 309 10.36 0.04 -19.51
CA LYS A 309 9.85 1.42 -19.58
C LYS A 309 9.19 1.72 -20.94
N VAL A 310 9.71 1.16 -22.02
CA VAL A 310 9.13 1.33 -23.38
C VAL A 310 7.74 0.69 -23.44
N ALA A 311 7.60 -0.55 -22.95
CA ALA A 311 6.31 -1.24 -22.88
C ALA A 311 5.29 -0.48 -21.99
N ALA A 312 5.72 0.03 -20.84
CA ALA A 312 4.87 0.85 -19.97
C ALA A 312 4.43 2.16 -20.66
N GLY A 313 5.33 2.85 -21.36
CA GLY A 313 5.01 4.06 -22.12
C GLY A 313 3.97 3.80 -23.23
N ALA A 314 4.15 2.73 -24.00
CA ALA A 314 3.18 2.31 -25.03
C ALA A 314 1.80 1.97 -24.39
N ALA A 315 1.81 1.31 -23.23
CA ALA A 315 0.59 0.98 -22.50
C ALA A 315 -0.14 2.24 -22.02
N VAL A 316 0.57 3.26 -21.49
CA VAL A 316 -0.02 4.55 -21.12
C VAL A 316 -0.74 5.19 -22.31
N THR A 317 -0.09 5.25 -23.47
CA THR A 317 -0.68 5.81 -24.69
C THR A 317 -1.96 5.05 -25.08
N LYS A 318 -1.92 3.72 -25.06
CA LYS A 318 -3.06 2.86 -25.40
C LYS A 318 -4.23 3.03 -24.40
N LEU A 319 -3.93 3.13 -23.11
CA LEU A 319 -4.92 3.30 -22.05
C LEU A 319 -5.58 4.68 -22.12
N ARG A 320 -4.80 5.76 -22.32
CA ARG A 320 -5.30 7.13 -22.46
C ARG A 320 -6.21 7.30 -23.66
N ARG A 321 -5.90 6.66 -24.80
CA ARG A 321 -6.79 6.64 -25.98
C ARG A 321 -8.14 5.98 -25.71
N ARG A 322 -8.24 5.17 -24.66
CA ARG A 322 -9.49 4.51 -24.22
C ARG A 322 -10.15 5.21 -23.03
N GLY A 323 -9.71 6.44 -22.72
CA GLY A 323 -10.29 7.27 -21.66
C GLY A 323 -9.76 6.99 -20.24
N TRP A 324 -8.74 6.13 -20.08
CA TRP A 324 -8.18 5.87 -18.76
C TRP A 324 -7.17 6.94 -18.35
N ALA A 325 -7.30 7.48 -17.14
CA ALA A 325 -6.26 8.30 -16.53
C ALA A 325 -5.07 7.41 -16.13
N ALA A 326 -4.06 7.34 -16.99
CA ALA A 326 -2.92 6.45 -16.84
C ALA A 326 -1.60 7.23 -16.77
N GLN A 327 -0.69 6.81 -15.89
CA GLN A 327 0.65 7.37 -15.74
C GLN A 327 1.70 6.27 -15.65
N ALA A 328 2.85 6.48 -16.31
CA ALA A 328 4.01 5.61 -16.15
C ALA A 328 4.75 5.92 -14.84
N ALA A 329 5.23 4.89 -14.19
CA ALA A 329 6.04 4.96 -13.00
C ALA A 329 7.11 3.85 -13.01
N VAL A 330 7.95 3.85 -11.99
CA VAL A 330 8.95 2.80 -11.73
C VAL A 330 8.92 2.48 -10.24
N THR A 331 9.03 1.22 -9.87
CA THR A 331 9.24 0.83 -8.48
C THR A 331 10.63 1.30 -8.03
N MET A 332 10.74 1.69 -6.77
CA MET A 332 11.97 2.25 -6.21
C MET A 332 12.58 1.28 -5.20
N THR A 333 13.88 1.08 -5.29
CA THR A 333 14.65 0.50 -4.18
C THR A 333 14.69 1.48 -3.00
N ARG A 334 14.96 0.98 -1.80
CA ARG A 334 15.13 1.82 -0.60
C ARG A 334 16.21 2.88 -0.79
N ARG A 335 17.31 2.51 -1.44
CA ARG A 335 18.41 3.43 -1.76
C ARG A 335 17.97 4.56 -2.70
N GLU A 336 17.20 4.26 -3.75
CA GLU A 336 16.68 5.26 -4.68
C GLU A 336 15.67 6.18 -3.99
N TYR A 337 14.77 5.61 -3.18
CA TYR A 337 13.81 6.35 -2.38
C TYR A 337 14.50 7.42 -1.51
N TRP A 338 15.45 7.02 -0.67
CA TRP A 338 16.14 7.94 0.24
C TRP A 338 17.05 8.94 -0.45
N ARG A 339 17.63 8.59 -1.59
CA ARG A 339 18.39 9.54 -2.41
C ARG A 339 17.51 10.62 -3.02
N ALA A 340 16.29 10.25 -3.43
CA ALA A 340 15.40 11.14 -4.15
C ALA A 340 14.52 12.01 -3.24
N ILE A 341 14.34 11.64 -1.97
CA ILE A 341 13.35 12.27 -1.09
C ILE A 341 13.61 13.76 -0.85
N PHE A 342 14.88 14.17 -0.76
CA PHE A 342 15.31 15.56 -0.60
C PHE A 342 15.93 16.16 -1.87
N ALA A 343 15.91 15.47 -3.01
CA ALA A 343 16.44 16.00 -4.25
C ALA A 343 15.44 17.03 -4.82
N GLY A 344 15.74 18.30 -4.65
CA GLY A 344 14.98 19.43 -5.16
C GLY A 344 15.89 20.60 -5.35
#